data_ea12719dd233d41a5a9cbc844aca2bfa
#
_entry.id   ea12719dd233d41a5a9cbc844aca2bfa
#
_cell.length_a   1.000
_cell.length_b   1.000
_cell.length_c   1.000
_cell.angle_alpha   90.00
_cell.angle_beta   90.00
_cell.angle_gamma   90.00
#
_symmetry.space_group_name_H-M   'P 1'
#
loop_
_entity.id
_entity.type
_entity.pdbx_description
1 polymer ?
#
loop_
_entity_poly.entity_id
_entity_poly.type
_entity_poly.pdbx_seq_one_letter_code
_entity_poly.pdbx_strand_id
1 'polypeptide(L)'
;MGRLAATHEELTDVPGLLCLQGGREFTPGCVEMDRTVLALASTAVAAVVAGAARIGSDYDGAVLRARRHYEQLGATVVAVPDPRVDLDGALAALDDEVGLIVLPGGSPGGLLDVLIGAATAAVGERLLELHRAGVAISGASAGAMVMCARLIRPDRGGDTVAGLALADGLALPHWSPGTSRWRTPDDLMLWGLPECGGVILDADHISAVGRGEPSVRRDGVWSPVPRHTE
;
A
#
# COMPACT_ATOMS: atom_id res chain seq x y z
N MET A 1 -27.31 -37.91 -24.01
CA MET A 1 -27.18 -36.43 -23.99
C MET A 1 -26.94 -36.00 -22.57
N GLY A 2 -25.68 -35.93 -22.15
CA GLY A 2 -25.25 -35.49 -20.83
C GLY A 2 -24.70 -34.05 -20.95
N ARG A 3 -25.36 -33.09 -20.30
CA ARG A 3 -24.83 -31.77 -20.11
C ARG A 3 -23.71 -31.89 -19.05
N LEU A 4 -22.48 -31.65 -19.47
CA LEU A 4 -21.36 -31.34 -18.56
C LEU A 4 -21.71 -30.01 -17.88
N ALA A 5 -21.83 -30.05 -16.56
CA ALA A 5 -21.83 -28.86 -15.73
C ALA A 5 -20.42 -28.23 -15.83
N ALA A 6 -20.36 -27.01 -16.33
CA ALA A 6 -19.17 -26.18 -16.26
C ALA A 6 -18.86 -25.96 -14.77
N THR A 7 -17.71 -26.36 -14.33
CA THR A 7 -17.19 -26.09 -13.01
C THR A 7 -16.90 -24.60 -12.89
N HIS A 8 -17.37 -23.99 -11.80
CA HIS A 8 -17.12 -22.62 -11.36
C HIS A 8 -15.63 -22.46 -10.92
N GLU A 9 -14.73 -22.38 -11.87
CA GLU A 9 -13.29 -22.19 -11.61
C GLU A 9 -12.63 -21.31 -12.69
N GLU A 10 -13.33 -20.22 -13.04
CA GLU A 10 -12.70 -19.04 -13.64
C GLU A 10 -12.96 -17.87 -12.69
N LEU A 11 -12.40 -17.96 -11.49
CA LEU A 11 -12.27 -16.82 -10.60
C LEU A 11 -11.16 -15.92 -11.17
N THR A 12 -11.57 -14.78 -11.59
CA THR A 12 -10.87 -13.62 -12.12
C THR A 12 -9.46 -13.45 -11.54
N ASP A 13 -8.46 -13.66 -12.38
CA ASP A 13 -7.03 -13.39 -12.16
C ASP A 13 -6.73 -11.86 -12.22
N VAL A 14 -7.65 -11.05 -11.69
CA VAL A 14 -7.48 -9.60 -11.60
C VAL A 14 -6.96 -9.27 -10.21
N PRO A 15 -5.71 -8.80 -10.10
CA PRO A 15 -5.17 -8.38 -8.81
C PRO A 15 -6.04 -7.31 -8.16
N GLY A 16 -6.02 -7.22 -6.85
CA GLY A 16 -6.68 -6.14 -6.11
C GLY A 16 -6.13 -4.77 -6.50
N LEU A 17 -6.89 -3.72 -6.23
CA LEU A 17 -6.39 -2.36 -6.45
C LEU A 17 -5.22 -2.02 -5.51
N LEU A 18 -4.39 -1.08 -5.94
CA LEU A 18 -3.35 -0.48 -5.11
C LEU A 18 -3.67 0.99 -4.86
N CYS A 19 -3.46 1.47 -3.63
CA CYS A 19 -3.47 2.90 -3.34
C CYS A 19 -2.10 3.33 -2.80
N LEU A 20 -1.39 4.17 -3.56
CA LEU A 20 -0.13 4.77 -3.14
C LEU A 20 -0.42 6.14 -2.53
N GLN A 21 -0.20 6.31 -1.22
CA GLN A 21 -0.48 7.54 -0.49
C GLN A 21 0.78 8.31 -0.12
N GLY A 22 0.72 9.64 -0.17
CA GLY A 22 1.87 10.50 0.09
C GLY A 22 2.24 10.68 1.56
N GLY A 23 1.35 10.35 2.49
CA GLY A 23 1.58 10.47 3.94
C GLY A 23 0.54 11.29 4.68
N ARG A 24 0.79 11.55 5.99
CA ARG A 24 -0.18 12.07 6.97
C ARG A 24 -1.43 11.19 7.11
N GLU A 25 -1.22 9.89 6.95
CA GLU A 25 -2.25 8.87 7.07
C GLU A 25 -3.00 8.98 8.43
N PHE A 26 -4.25 8.52 8.43
CA PHE A 26 -5.13 8.51 9.60
C PHE A 26 -5.46 9.90 10.17
N THR A 27 -5.28 10.96 9.38
CA THR A 27 -5.71 12.31 9.73
C THR A 27 -7.04 12.65 9.05
N PRO A 28 -7.77 13.70 9.52
CA PRO A 28 -9.00 14.13 8.86
C PRO A 28 -8.85 14.47 7.37
N GLY A 29 -7.61 14.78 6.93
CA GLY A 29 -7.30 15.06 5.52
C GLY A 29 -7.39 13.84 4.62
N CYS A 30 -7.23 12.62 5.18
CA CYS A 30 -7.21 11.37 4.43
C CYS A 30 -8.58 10.65 4.37
N VAL A 31 -9.59 11.14 5.11
CA VAL A 31 -10.90 10.46 5.26
C VAL A 31 -11.57 10.15 3.92
N GLU A 32 -11.60 11.09 2.98
CA GLU A 32 -12.24 10.86 1.67
C GLU A 32 -11.47 9.82 0.85
N MET A 33 -10.14 9.93 0.81
CA MET A 33 -9.27 8.99 0.11
C MET A 33 -9.45 7.57 0.65
N ASP A 34 -9.34 7.40 1.99
CA ASP A 34 -9.43 6.09 2.62
C ASP A 34 -10.85 5.50 2.51
N ARG A 35 -11.89 6.34 2.51
CA ARG A 35 -13.28 5.91 2.25
C ARG A 35 -13.45 5.39 0.82
N THR A 36 -12.87 6.08 -0.17
CA THR A 36 -12.89 5.64 -1.57
C THR A 36 -12.19 4.29 -1.71
N VAL A 37 -11.00 4.13 -1.14
CA VAL A 37 -10.25 2.86 -1.19
C VAL A 37 -11.03 1.73 -0.51
N LEU A 38 -11.62 2.00 0.66
CA LEU A 38 -12.42 1.01 1.39
C LEU A 38 -13.68 0.60 0.62
N ALA A 39 -14.32 1.54 -0.08
CA ALA A 39 -15.51 1.26 -0.90
C ALA A 39 -15.19 0.42 -2.14
N LEU A 40 -13.95 0.47 -2.63
CA LEU A 40 -13.47 -0.31 -3.77
C LEU A 40 -12.87 -1.67 -3.35
N ALA A 41 -12.66 -1.89 -2.05
CA ALA A 41 -12.17 -3.16 -1.53
C ALA A 41 -13.25 -4.25 -1.59
N SER A 42 -12.85 -5.52 -1.71
CA SER A 42 -13.77 -6.66 -1.82
C SER A 42 -14.64 -6.87 -0.58
N THR A 43 -14.13 -6.54 0.59
CA THR A 43 -14.84 -6.52 1.87
C THR A 43 -14.43 -5.30 2.70
N ALA A 44 -15.26 -4.93 3.69
CA ALA A 44 -14.92 -3.86 4.63
C ALA A 44 -14.05 -4.34 5.81
N VAL A 45 -13.25 -5.40 5.62
CA VAL A 45 -12.30 -5.90 6.61
C VAL A 45 -10.90 -5.39 6.24
N ALA A 46 -10.32 -4.56 7.13
CA ALA A 46 -9.02 -3.95 6.92
C ALA A 46 -7.96 -4.55 7.86
N ALA A 47 -6.95 -5.22 7.31
CA ALA A 47 -5.81 -5.75 8.05
C ALA A 47 -4.66 -4.73 8.07
N VAL A 48 -4.15 -4.39 9.26
CA VAL A 48 -3.09 -3.39 9.44
C VAL A 48 -1.76 -4.05 9.74
N VAL A 49 -0.78 -3.88 8.83
CA VAL A 49 0.60 -4.39 8.99
C VAL A 49 1.54 -3.19 9.20
N ALA A 50 1.81 -2.84 10.45
CA ALA A 50 2.58 -1.64 10.80
C ALA A 50 4.12 -1.86 10.80
N GLY A 51 4.63 -2.72 9.91
CA GLY A 51 6.04 -3.13 9.85
C GLY A 51 7.05 -1.99 9.65
N ALA A 52 6.60 -0.81 9.20
CA ALA A 52 7.44 0.39 9.11
C ALA A 52 7.75 1.03 10.48
N ALA A 53 6.99 0.69 11.52
CA ALA A 53 7.22 1.14 12.89
C ALA A 53 8.26 0.26 13.60
N ARG A 54 8.87 0.80 14.67
CA ARG A 54 9.74 0.01 15.55
C ARG A 54 8.88 -0.99 16.35
N ILE A 55 9.51 -2.10 16.74
CA ILE A 55 8.91 -3.14 17.59
C ILE A 55 8.39 -2.53 18.90
N GLY A 56 7.29 -3.05 19.41
CA GLY A 56 6.67 -2.66 20.68
C GLY A 56 5.75 -1.46 20.51
N SER A 57 5.80 -0.50 21.43
CA SER A 57 4.82 0.59 21.53
C SER A 57 4.64 1.43 20.27
N ASP A 58 5.66 1.52 19.41
CA ASP A 58 5.55 2.26 18.15
C ASP A 58 4.68 1.50 17.15
N TYR A 59 4.86 0.16 17.06
CA TYR A 59 4.02 -0.73 16.27
C TYR A 59 2.56 -0.69 16.75
N ASP A 60 2.34 -0.92 18.03
CA ASP A 60 1.02 -0.93 18.63
C ASP A 60 0.31 0.42 18.46
N GLY A 61 1.05 1.51 18.63
CA GLY A 61 0.54 2.87 18.43
C GLY A 61 0.15 3.15 16.98
N ALA A 62 0.89 2.61 15.99
CA ALA A 62 0.53 2.74 14.57
C ALA A 62 -0.74 1.95 14.26
N VAL A 63 -0.83 0.70 14.73
CA VAL A 63 -2.04 -0.14 14.59
C VAL A 63 -3.25 0.54 15.23
N LEU A 64 -3.10 1.08 16.44
CA LEU A 64 -4.21 1.74 17.15
C LEU A 64 -4.72 2.98 16.40
N ARG A 65 -3.82 3.79 15.80
CA ARG A 65 -4.23 4.95 14.99
C ARG A 65 -4.98 4.53 13.74
N ALA A 66 -4.48 3.53 13.02
CA ALA A 66 -5.14 2.97 11.85
C ALA A 66 -6.52 2.40 12.20
N ARG A 67 -6.59 1.62 13.30
CA ARG A 67 -7.84 1.03 13.79
C ARG A 67 -8.90 2.10 14.02
N ARG A 68 -8.59 3.14 14.81
CA ARG A 68 -9.53 4.23 15.11
C ARG A 68 -10.03 4.92 13.84
N HIS A 69 -9.13 5.11 12.87
CA HIS A 69 -9.45 5.77 11.62
C HIS A 69 -10.40 4.92 10.77
N TYR A 70 -10.06 3.65 10.51
CA TYR A 70 -10.84 2.78 9.65
C TYR A 70 -12.16 2.33 10.29
N GLU A 71 -12.21 2.12 11.61
CA GLU A 71 -13.47 1.88 12.33
C GLU A 71 -14.45 3.06 12.20
N GLN A 72 -13.96 4.32 12.19
CA GLN A 72 -14.79 5.49 11.93
C GLN A 72 -15.30 5.56 10.47
N LEU A 73 -14.65 4.86 9.55
CA LEU A 73 -15.09 4.72 8.16
C LEU A 73 -16.04 3.52 7.96
N GLY A 74 -16.30 2.75 9.02
CA GLY A 74 -17.19 1.59 8.99
C GLY A 74 -16.52 0.25 8.71
N ALA A 75 -15.18 0.19 8.72
CA ALA A 75 -14.46 -1.07 8.54
C ALA A 75 -14.40 -1.89 9.84
N THR A 76 -14.37 -3.20 9.70
CA THR A 76 -13.84 -4.11 10.73
C THR A 76 -12.31 -4.12 10.60
N VAL A 77 -11.60 -3.83 11.69
CA VAL A 77 -10.13 -3.75 11.64
C VAL A 77 -9.48 -4.93 12.34
N VAL A 78 -8.68 -5.66 11.56
CA VAL A 78 -7.80 -6.72 12.04
C VAL A 78 -6.44 -6.10 12.38
N ALA A 79 -6.09 -6.12 13.67
CA ALA A 79 -4.75 -5.74 14.14
C ALA A 79 -3.81 -6.92 13.91
N VAL A 80 -3.03 -6.87 12.84
CA VAL A 80 -2.02 -7.93 12.58
C VAL A 80 -0.93 -7.83 13.65
N PRO A 81 -0.59 -8.91 14.36
CA PRO A 81 0.55 -8.93 15.28
C PRO A 81 1.85 -8.51 14.59
N ASP A 82 2.82 -7.97 15.35
CA ASP A 82 4.12 -7.65 14.77
C ASP A 82 4.82 -8.95 14.30
N PRO A 83 5.04 -9.15 13.00
CA PRO A 83 5.61 -10.40 12.49
C PRO A 83 6.99 -10.74 13.04
N ARG A 84 7.71 -9.72 13.54
CA ARG A 84 9.03 -9.89 14.18
C ARG A 84 8.93 -10.50 15.58
N VAL A 85 7.73 -10.52 16.16
CA VAL A 85 7.44 -11.03 17.50
C VAL A 85 6.57 -12.29 17.43
N ASP A 86 5.53 -12.26 16.59
CA ASP A 86 4.55 -13.34 16.44
C ASP A 86 4.22 -13.54 14.95
N LEU A 87 5.06 -14.32 14.26
CA LEU A 87 4.89 -14.60 12.84
C LEU A 87 3.63 -15.41 12.57
N ASP A 88 3.37 -16.45 13.38
CA ASP A 88 2.22 -17.33 13.18
C ASP A 88 0.90 -16.57 13.39
N GLY A 89 0.84 -15.74 14.42
CA GLY A 89 -0.31 -14.87 14.65
C GLY A 89 -0.49 -13.84 13.53
N ALA A 90 0.60 -13.30 12.97
CA ALA A 90 0.54 -12.37 11.85
C ALA A 90 -0.02 -13.04 10.58
N LEU A 91 0.42 -14.25 10.28
CA LEU A 91 -0.08 -15.03 9.15
C LEU A 91 -1.55 -15.43 9.33
N ALA A 92 -1.94 -15.85 10.54
CA ALA A 92 -3.32 -16.20 10.85
C ALA A 92 -4.28 -15.01 10.75
N ALA A 93 -3.79 -13.79 11.01
CA ALA A 93 -4.58 -12.56 10.91
C ALA A 93 -4.75 -12.04 9.46
N LEU A 94 -3.95 -12.55 8.52
CA LEU A 94 -4.05 -12.26 7.08
C LEU A 94 -4.83 -13.39 6.40
N ASP A 95 -6.09 -13.55 6.76
CA ASP A 95 -6.99 -14.57 6.23
C ASP A 95 -7.75 -14.12 4.97
N ASP A 96 -8.63 -14.97 4.46
CA ASP A 96 -9.38 -14.72 3.22
C ASP A 96 -10.60 -13.79 3.43
N GLU A 97 -10.91 -13.37 4.66
CA GLU A 97 -11.95 -12.37 4.94
C GLU A 97 -11.43 -10.94 4.73
N VAL A 98 -10.11 -10.74 4.71
CA VAL A 98 -9.47 -9.44 4.50
C VAL A 98 -9.76 -8.93 3.09
N GLY A 99 -10.34 -7.72 2.99
CA GLY A 99 -10.57 -7.03 1.73
C GLY A 99 -9.59 -5.91 1.46
N LEU A 100 -8.93 -5.39 2.51
CA LEU A 100 -7.97 -4.30 2.41
C LEU A 100 -6.77 -4.55 3.33
N ILE A 101 -5.56 -4.50 2.78
CA ILE A 101 -4.32 -4.48 3.57
C ILE A 101 -3.84 -3.04 3.67
N VAL A 102 -3.54 -2.59 4.90
CA VAL A 102 -3.06 -1.23 5.18
C VAL A 102 -1.60 -1.29 5.64
N LEU A 103 -0.72 -0.59 4.91
CA LEU A 103 0.70 -0.45 5.20
C LEU A 103 1.00 1.00 5.63
N PRO A 104 1.01 1.32 6.93
CA PRO A 104 1.30 2.66 7.43
C PRO A 104 2.71 3.14 7.11
N GLY A 105 2.92 4.45 7.24
CA GLY A 105 4.22 5.09 7.12
C GLY A 105 5.18 4.79 8.26
N GLY A 106 6.45 5.19 8.06
CA GLY A 106 7.55 5.02 9.00
C GLY A 106 8.87 4.78 8.26
N SER A 107 9.61 3.74 8.62
CA SER A 107 10.86 3.35 7.97
C SER A 107 10.59 2.47 6.73
N PRO A 108 10.86 2.94 5.50
CA PRO A 108 10.68 2.11 4.32
C PRO A 108 11.62 0.90 4.30
N GLY A 109 12.83 1.07 4.79
CA GLY A 109 13.76 -0.04 4.95
C GLY A 109 13.30 -1.06 5.97
N GLY A 110 12.77 -0.60 7.12
CA GLY A 110 12.23 -1.49 8.15
C GLY A 110 11.03 -2.28 7.66
N LEU A 111 10.11 -1.64 6.91
CA LEU A 111 8.97 -2.34 6.32
C LEU A 111 9.42 -3.37 5.26
N LEU A 112 10.36 -2.98 4.40
CA LEU A 112 10.90 -3.92 3.41
C LEU A 112 11.53 -5.14 4.11
N ASP A 113 12.34 -4.91 5.15
CA ASP A 113 12.97 -6.00 5.90
C ASP A 113 11.94 -6.93 6.59
N VAL A 114 10.77 -6.41 6.99
CA VAL A 114 9.64 -7.21 7.50
C VAL A 114 9.00 -8.05 6.39
N LEU A 115 8.85 -7.51 5.19
CA LEU A 115 8.11 -8.17 4.11
C LEU A 115 8.96 -9.16 3.28
N ILE A 116 10.30 -8.98 3.23
CA ILE A 116 11.18 -9.85 2.43
C ILE A 116 12.36 -10.42 3.22
N GLY A 117 12.53 -10.06 4.48
CA GLY A 117 13.61 -10.57 5.31
C GLY A 117 13.39 -12.03 5.67
N ALA A 118 14.46 -12.84 5.69
CA ALA A 118 14.40 -14.30 5.84
C ALA A 118 13.56 -14.80 7.03
N ALA A 119 13.47 -14.01 8.12
CA ALA A 119 12.71 -14.39 9.31
C ALA A 119 11.20 -14.14 9.20
N THR A 120 10.76 -13.26 8.29
CA THR A 120 9.37 -12.79 8.21
C THR A 120 8.83 -12.74 6.78
N ALA A 121 9.59 -13.20 5.78
CA ALA A 121 9.24 -13.15 4.36
C ALA A 121 7.87 -13.77 4.05
N ALA A 122 7.44 -14.77 4.81
CA ALA A 122 6.13 -15.39 4.66
C ALA A 122 4.96 -14.39 4.75
N VAL A 123 5.13 -13.28 5.49
CA VAL A 123 4.10 -12.21 5.55
C VAL A 123 4.01 -11.48 4.21
N GLY A 124 5.14 -11.16 3.61
CA GLY A 124 5.16 -10.55 2.28
C GLY A 124 4.62 -11.48 1.20
N GLU A 125 4.96 -12.77 1.26
CA GLU A 125 4.43 -13.79 0.35
C GLU A 125 2.90 -13.89 0.48
N ARG A 126 2.38 -13.95 1.73
CA ARG A 126 0.93 -13.97 1.99
C ARG A 126 0.24 -12.70 1.50
N LEU A 127 0.83 -11.54 1.70
CA LEU A 127 0.32 -10.27 1.19
C LEU A 127 0.20 -10.29 -0.35
N LEU A 128 1.23 -10.80 -1.05
CA LEU A 128 1.23 -10.93 -2.50
C LEU A 128 0.19 -11.96 -2.99
N GLU A 129 -0.02 -13.05 -2.27
CA GLU A 129 -1.08 -14.05 -2.57
C GLU A 129 -2.47 -13.41 -2.46
N LEU A 130 -2.75 -12.74 -1.34
CA LEU A 130 -4.01 -12.04 -1.13
C LEU A 130 -4.27 -10.98 -2.20
N HIS A 131 -3.24 -10.20 -2.57
CA HIS A 131 -3.36 -9.21 -3.63
C HIS A 131 -3.70 -9.85 -4.98
N ARG A 132 -3.05 -10.97 -5.36
CA ARG A 132 -3.40 -11.71 -6.59
C ARG A 132 -4.82 -12.27 -6.53
N ALA A 133 -5.32 -12.59 -5.33
CA ALA A 133 -6.70 -13.01 -5.10
C ALA A 133 -7.72 -11.85 -5.07
N GLY A 134 -7.31 -10.62 -5.37
CA GLY A 134 -8.21 -9.46 -5.48
C GLY A 134 -8.26 -8.57 -4.22
N VAL A 135 -7.44 -8.83 -3.20
CA VAL A 135 -7.39 -7.98 -2.00
C VAL A 135 -6.68 -6.66 -2.31
N ALA A 136 -7.32 -5.55 -1.96
CA ALA A 136 -6.74 -4.21 -2.10
C ALA A 136 -5.56 -3.98 -1.15
N ILE A 137 -4.56 -3.19 -1.58
CA ILE A 137 -3.46 -2.76 -0.72
C ILE A 137 -3.36 -1.24 -0.74
N SER A 138 -3.41 -0.63 0.44
CA SER A 138 -3.18 0.81 0.63
C SER A 138 -1.91 1.04 1.43
N GLY A 139 -0.94 1.72 0.83
CA GLY A 139 0.33 2.04 1.46
C GLY A 139 0.56 3.54 1.58
N ALA A 140 0.86 4.03 2.80
CA ALA A 140 1.15 5.44 3.06
C ALA A 140 2.65 5.65 3.26
N SER A 141 3.23 6.68 2.62
CA SER A 141 4.65 7.06 2.76
C SER A 141 5.57 5.84 2.56
N ALA A 142 6.14 5.26 3.63
CA ALA A 142 6.94 4.04 3.58
C ALA A 142 6.18 2.86 2.93
N GLY A 143 4.88 2.73 3.21
CA GLY A 143 4.01 1.74 2.59
C GLY A 143 3.96 1.90 1.07
N ALA A 144 3.72 3.12 0.57
CA ALA A 144 3.73 3.41 -0.86
C ALA A 144 5.09 3.11 -1.51
N MET A 145 6.19 3.44 -0.81
CA MET A 145 7.53 3.19 -1.32
C MET A 145 7.82 1.70 -1.51
N VAL A 146 7.48 0.85 -0.55
CA VAL A 146 7.78 -0.60 -0.65
C VAL A 146 6.91 -1.31 -1.68
N MET A 147 5.73 -0.81 -1.99
CA MET A 147 4.85 -1.37 -3.02
C MET A 147 5.40 -1.17 -4.44
N CYS A 148 6.22 -0.16 -4.67
CA CYS A 148 6.83 0.10 -5.97
C CYS A 148 7.93 -0.91 -6.33
N ALA A 149 8.28 -0.97 -7.62
CA ALA A 149 9.38 -1.80 -8.13
C ALA A 149 10.73 -1.38 -7.54
N ARG A 150 10.89 -0.09 -7.23
CA ARG A 150 12.10 0.47 -6.61
C ARG A 150 11.72 1.38 -5.44
N LEU A 151 12.57 1.41 -4.43
CA LEU A 151 12.44 2.36 -3.32
C LEU A 151 13.80 2.91 -2.89
N ILE A 152 13.76 4.11 -2.31
CA ILE A 152 14.94 4.73 -1.71
C ILE A 152 15.06 4.26 -0.26
N ARG A 153 16.26 3.86 0.15
CA ARG A 153 16.62 3.50 1.53
C ARG A 153 17.33 4.67 2.22
N PRO A 154 16.63 5.56 2.96
CA PRO A 154 17.27 6.66 3.67
C PRO A 154 18.29 6.19 4.70
N ASP A 155 18.06 5.04 5.32
CA ASP A 155 18.91 4.38 6.29
C ASP A 155 20.23 3.82 5.68
N ARG A 156 20.31 3.76 4.35
CA ARG A 156 21.48 3.35 3.56
C ARG A 156 21.98 4.47 2.65
N GLY A 157 21.99 5.71 3.14
CA GLY A 157 22.51 6.85 2.39
C GLY A 157 21.67 7.31 1.20
N GLY A 158 20.47 6.77 1.02
CA GLY A 158 19.59 7.10 -0.10
C GLY A 158 19.75 6.18 -1.30
N ASP A 159 20.39 5.03 -1.14
CA ASP A 159 20.49 4.03 -2.20
C ASP A 159 19.10 3.56 -2.65
N THR A 160 19.00 3.27 -3.95
CA THR A 160 17.81 2.71 -4.55
C THR A 160 17.91 1.18 -4.59
N VAL A 161 16.94 0.49 -3.99
CA VAL A 161 16.87 -0.97 -3.94
C VAL A 161 15.56 -1.47 -4.57
N ALA A 162 15.44 -2.79 -4.79
CA ALA A 162 14.20 -3.40 -5.23
C ALA A 162 13.14 -3.30 -4.12
N GLY A 163 11.88 -3.05 -4.51
CA GLY A 163 10.70 -3.15 -3.67
C GLY A 163 9.90 -4.42 -3.98
N LEU A 164 8.60 -4.42 -3.68
CA LEU A 164 7.70 -5.55 -3.95
C LEU A 164 7.27 -5.66 -5.40
N ALA A 165 7.52 -4.64 -6.22
CA ALA A 165 7.15 -4.57 -7.63
C ALA A 165 5.63 -4.78 -7.90
N LEU A 166 4.77 -4.35 -6.98
CA LEU A 166 3.33 -4.29 -7.19
C LEU A 166 2.95 -3.14 -8.13
N ALA A 167 3.64 -2.01 -8.01
CA ALA A 167 3.53 -0.87 -8.91
C ALA A 167 4.87 -0.59 -9.57
N ASP A 168 4.85 -0.17 -10.84
CA ASP A 168 6.05 0.25 -11.54
C ASP A 168 6.65 1.53 -10.95
N GLY A 169 7.96 1.70 -11.13
CA GLY A 169 8.68 2.92 -10.78
C GLY A 169 9.02 3.03 -9.30
N LEU A 170 8.98 4.27 -8.77
CA LEU A 170 9.40 4.64 -7.43
C LEU A 170 8.48 5.73 -6.87
N ALA A 171 7.99 5.56 -5.64
CA ALA A 171 7.16 6.56 -4.96
C ALA A 171 8.00 7.61 -4.23
N LEU A 172 7.64 8.88 -4.41
CA LEU A 172 8.15 10.03 -3.69
C LEU A 172 7.03 10.59 -2.81
N PRO A 173 6.89 10.11 -1.57
CA PRO A 173 5.89 10.62 -0.64
C PRO A 173 6.26 12.03 -0.15
N HIS A 174 5.29 12.74 0.47
CA HIS A 174 5.44 14.13 0.92
C HIS A 174 5.91 15.08 -0.19
N TRP A 175 5.50 14.75 -1.41
CA TRP A 175 5.96 15.46 -2.60
C TRP A 175 5.20 16.79 -2.82
N SER A 176 5.95 17.77 -3.31
CA SER A 176 5.41 18.96 -3.92
C SER A 176 6.29 19.38 -5.10
N PRO A 177 5.75 20.07 -6.12
CA PRO A 177 6.53 20.48 -7.28
C PRO A 177 7.81 21.21 -6.89
N GLY A 178 8.94 20.80 -7.47
CA GLY A 178 10.25 21.42 -7.24
C GLY A 178 10.94 21.07 -5.91
N THR A 179 10.38 20.20 -5.07
CA THR A 179 10.92 19.91 -3.73
C THR A 179 11.51 18.52 -3.55
N SER A 180 11.81 17.78 -4.62
CA SER A 180 12.45 16.49 -4.47
C SER A 180 13.84 16.64 -3.83
N ARG A 181 13.99 16.12 -2.61
CA ARG A 181 15.26 16.03 -1.89
C ARG A 181 16.09 14.80 -2.26
N TRP A 182 15.53 13.92 -3.09
CA TRP A 182 16.18 12.70 -3.50
C TRP A 182 16.71 12.82 -4.93
N ARG A 183 17.93 12.35 -5.13
CA ARG A 183 18.43 12.11 -6.49
C ARG A 183 17.80 10.83 -7.00
N THR A 184 17.03 10.92 -8.07
CA THR A 184 16.37 9.79 -8.71
C THR A 184 16.97 9.59 -10.10
N PRO A 185 17.17 8.35 -10.56
CA PRO A 185 17.55 8.07 -11.94
C PRO A 185 16.56 8.70 -12.93
N ASP A 186 17.07 9.21 -14.06
CA ASP A 186 16.24 9.91 -15.04
C ASP A 186 15.32 8.97 -15.83
N ASP A 187 15.72 7.72 -15.95
CA ASP A 187 15.03 6.64 -16.67
C ASP A 187 13.93 5.96 -15.83
N LEU A 188 13.82 6.27 -14.53
CA LEU A 188 12.78 5.70 -13.69
C LEU A 188 11.47 6.49 -13.78
N MET A 189 10.37 5.77 -13.85
CA MET A 189 9.05 6.32 -13.57
C MET A 189 8.96 6.71 -12.08
N LEU A 190 8.43 7.91 -11.80
CA LEU A 190 8.28 8.40 -10.42
C LEU A 190 6.83 8.78 -10.14
N TRP A 191 6.37 8.43 -8.96
CA TRP A 191 5.09 8.85 -8.41
C TRP A 191 5.33 9.97 -7.40
N GLY A 192 4.96 11.21 -7.73
CA GLY A 192 4.96 12.34 -6.80
C GLY A 192 3.65 12.36 -6.02
N LEU A 193 3.71 11.99 -4.74
CA LEU A 193 2.53 11.77 -3.89
C LEU A 193 2.45 12.87 -2.81
N PRO A 194 1.50 13.84 -2.90
CA PRO A 194 1.33 14.88 -1.90
C PRO A 194 0.74 14.32 -0.60
N GLU A 195 0.91 15.05 0.50
CA GLU A 195 0.29 14.70 1.78
C GLU A 195 -1.25 14.64 1.67
N CYS A 196 -1.87 13.64 2.29
CA CYS A 196 -3.30 13.37 2.23
C CYS A 196 -3.84 13.18 0.80
N GLY A 197 -2.97 12.87 -0.16
CA GLY A 197 -3.30 12.56 -1.53
C GLY A 197 -2.56 11.33 -2.00
N GLY A 198 -3.02 10.72 -3.08
CA GLY A 198 -2.45 9.51 -3.61
C GLY A 198 -2.98 9.14 -4.98
N VAL A 199 -2.58 7.99 -5.45
CA VAL A 199 -3.05 7.40 -6.70
C VAL A 199 -3.65 6.03 -6.43
N ILE A 200 -4.75 5.73 -7.09
CA ILE A 200 -5.33 4.40 -7.19
C ILE A 200 -4.86 3.83 -8.52
N LEU A 201 -4.32 2.61 -8.45
CA LEU A 201 -3.95 1.78 -9.59
C LEU A 201 -4.91 0.58 -9.56
N ASP A 202 -5.80 0.50 -10.54
CA ASP A 202 -6.81 -0.54 -10.63
C ASP A 202 -6.81 -1.10 -12.07
N ALA A 203 -6.31 -2.31 -12.25
CA ALA A 203 -6.06 -2.92 -13.55
C ALA A 203 -5.39 -1.91 -14.51
N ASP A 204 -6.12 -1.48 -15.55
CA ASP A 204 -5.61 -0.53 -16.55
C ASP A 204 -5.91 0.95 -16.21
N HIS A 205 -6.49 1.22 -15.03
CA HIS A 205 -6.94 2.54 -14.64
C HIS A 205 -6.04 3.17 -13.57
N ILE A 206 -5.60 4.41 -13.83
CA ILE A 206 -4.80 5.20 -12.88
C ILE A 206 -5.55 6.48 -12.60
N SER A 207 -5.84 6.72 -11.32
CA SER A 207 -6.57 7.92 -10.91
C SER A 207 -6.04 8.54 -9.62
N ALA A 208 -6.10 9.88 -9.55
CA ALA A 208 -5.77 10.63 -8.35
C ALA A 208 -6.92 10.59 -7.35
N VAL A 209 -6.59 10.44 -6.07
CA VAL A 209 -7.54 10.40 -4.96
C VAL A 209 -7.06 11.28 -3.79
N GLY A 210 -8.00 11.76 -2.98
CA GLY A 210 -7.69 12.60 -1.84
C GLY A 210 -7.32 14.04 -2.19
N ARG A 211 -6.46 14.69 -1.41
CA ARG A 211 -6.08 16.08 -1.53
C ARG A 211 -4.82 16.27 -2.36
N GLY A 212 -4.60 17.51 -2.83
CA GLY A 212 -3.43 17.84 -3.66
C GLY A 212 -3.52 17.28 -5.08
N GLU A 213 -2.44 17.34 -5.79
CA GLU A 213 -2.33 16.91 -7.20
C GLU A 213 -1.18 15.92 -7.32
N PRO A 214 -1.46 14.60 -7.19
CA PRO A 214 -0.46 13.59 -7.48
C PRO A 214 0.02 13.72 -8.92
N SER A 215 1.29 13.47 -9.14
CA SER A 215 1.90 13.56 -10.47
C SER A 215 2.73 12.33 -10.76
N VAL A 216 2.85 11.99 -12.02
CA VAL A 216 3.74 10.92 -12.50
C VAL A 216 4.80 11.52 -13.41
N ARG A 217 6.06 11.09 -13.23
CA ARG A 217 7.15 11.38 -14.16
C ARG A 217 7.41 10.17 -15.03
N ARG A 218 7.29 10.35 -16.34
CA ARG A 218 7.69 9.35 -17.37
C ARG A 218 8.60 10.03 -18.36
N ASP A 219 9.69 9.40 -18.75
CA ASP A 219 10.67 9.92 -19.71
C ASP A 219 11.15 11.34 -19.35
N GLY A 220 11.37 11.60 -18.05
CA GLY A 220 11.81 12.88 -17.52
C GLY A 220 10.72 13.96 -17.39
N VAL A 221 9.49 13.71 -17.86
CA VAL A 221 8.39 14.70 -17.90
C VAL A 221 7.38 14.42 -16.79
N TRP A 222 7.08 15.42 -15.96
CA TRP A 222 6.02 15.37 -14.98
C TRP A 222 4.67 15.70 -15.59
N SER A 223 3.67 14.88 -15.28
CA SER A 223 2.26 15.08 -15.65
C SER A 223 1.35 14.84 -14.47
N PRO A 224 0.30 15.64 -14.27
CA PRO A 224 -0.69 15.37 -13.23
C PRO A 224 -1.42 14.06 -13.51
N VAL A 225 -1.77 13.34 -12.45
CA VAL A 225 -2.63 12.15 -12.55
C VAL A 225 -4.08 12.61 -12.63
N PRO A 226 -4.89 12.09 -13.57
CA PRO A 226 -6.32 12.41 -13.64
C PRO A 226 -7.04 12.08 -12.33
N ARG A 227 -8.07 12.87 -11.97
CA ARG A 227 -8.90 12.59 -10.81
C ARG A 227 -9.77 11.34 -11.04
N HIS A 228 -9.96 10.60 -9.96
CA HIS A 228 -10.99 9.56 -9.93
C HIS A 228 -12.36 10.25 -10.16
N THR A 229 -13.06 9.83 -11.21
CA THR A 229 -14.45 10.27 -11.47
C THR A 229 -15.37 9.15 -11.03
N GLU A 230 -16.28 9.46 -10.12
CA GLU A 230 -17.37 8.58 -9.69
C GLU A 230 -18.23 8.10 -10.87
#